data_d9511533c66247fe5fa39a7d21c49301
#
_entry.id   d9511533c66247fe5fa39a7d21c49301
#
_cell.length_a   1.000
_cell.length_b   1.000
_cell.length_c   1.000
_cell.angle_alpha   90.00
_cell.angle_beta   90.00
_cell.angle_gamma   90.00
#
_symmetry.space_group_name_H-M   'P 1'
#
loop_
_entity.id
_entity.type
_entity.pdbx_description
1 polymer ?
#
loop_
_entity_poly.entity_id
_entity_poly.type
_entity_poly.pdbx_seq_one_letter_code
_entity_poly.pdbx_strand_id
1 'polypeptide(L)'
;MKSLRIFALALLLCSCSSGQGETEFKHWNECDALTTLKNFVEASVKEGDKGYIAKKDRLAVFDMDGTLYGELYPTYLEYVMYQYRVLEDPTYKDKATEEQILLANEIRTGIMKNDKGEDVKTAGNSFPSGTDMRHARLAAQAYAGMTLKEFDDYCISFFAKEVPTFNNMTYGAAFYQPMKEVVSYLQKKDYNVYVVSGSDRFICRRLCCEYLNIAPDHIIGMDVKLKATGQGDEEGVTYTFQPGDKVYRTDEVLIKNLKFNKVAQICQEIGQQPVLSFGNSGGDAAMHNYTITDNPLPSAAFMLVADDAERDYAVLEKTKDLPTKWSDAGYHVVSMKNDFKTIYGENVVKKPIV
;
A
#
# COMPACT_ATOMS: atom_id res chain seq x y z
N MET A 1 -63.48 33.52 -34.88
CA MET A 1 -63.55 32.59 -33.73
C MET A 1 -62.14 32.07 -33.44
N LYS A 2 -61.46 32.64 -32.45
CA LYS A 2 -60.09 32.26 -32.05
C LYS A 2 -60.20 31.48 -30.72
N SER A 3 -59.85 30.21 -30.74
CA SER A 3 -59.82 29.38 -29.57
C SER A 3 -58.54 29.60 -28.76
N LEU A 4 -58.74 30.02 -27.52
CA LEU A 4 -57.68 30.23 -26.54
C LEU A 4 -57.31 28.89 -25.90
N ARG A 5 -56.08 28.41 -26.11
CA ARG A 5 -55.56 27.26 -25.43
C ARG A 5 -54.84 27.72 -24.15
N ILE A 6 -55.38 27.30 -23.02
CA ILE A 6 -54.81 27.50 -21.69
C ILE A 6 -53.76 26.41 -21.49
N PHE A 7 -52.49 26.78 -21.34
CA PHE A 7 -51.42 25.93 -20.90
C PHE A 7 -51.39 25.87 -19.36
N ALA A 8 -51.77 24.77 -18.80
CA ALA A 8 -51.59 24.49 -17.36
C ALA A 8 -50.13 24.14 -17.10
N LEU A 9 -49.42 25.02 -16.37
CA LEU A 9 -48.07 24.81 -15.89
C LEU A 9 -48.11 23.89 -14.64
N ALA A 10 -47.79 22.64 -14.80
CA ALA A 10 -47.63 21.72 -13.66
C ALA A 10 -46.30 22.02 -12.98
N LEU A 11 -46.35 22.62 -11.79
CA LEU A 11 -45.18 22.68 -10.87
C LEU A 11 -44.88 21.29 -10.36
N LEU A 12 -43.86 20.65 -10.86
CA LEU A 12 -43.20 19.51 -10.26
C LEU A 12 -42.46 19.99 -9.01
N LEU A 13 -43.03 19.76 -7.85
CA LEU A 13 -42.34 19.80 -6.56
C LEU A 13 -41.35 18.63 -6.54
N CYS A 14 -40.08 18.91 -6.88
CA CYS A 14 -38.98 18.02 -6.55
C CYS A 14 -38.87 17.96 -5.03
N SER A 15 -39.44 16.91 -4.43
CA SER A 15 -39.11 16.53 -3.07
C SER A 15 -37.67 16.09 -3.06
N CYS A 16 -36.76 16.92 -2.54
CA CYS A 16 -35.47 16.46 -2.11
C CYS A 16 -35.67 15.38 -1.03
N SER A 17 -35.64 14.11 -1.45
CA SER A 17 -35.40 13.02 -0.53
C SER A 17 -34.01 13.28 0.03
N SER A 18 -33.93 13.58 1.32
CA SER A 18 -32.70 13.49 2.11
C SER A 18 -32.17 12.07 1.94
N GLY A 19 -31.25 11.87 1.00
CA GLY A 19 -30.47 10.64 0.93
C GLY A 19 -29.85 10.46 2.30
N GLN A 20 -30.09 9.32 2.92
CA GLN A 20 -29.29 8.85 4.04
C GLN A 20 -27.84 8.90 3.53
N GLY A 21 -27.06 9.85 4.05
CA GLY A 21 -25.65 9.95 3.73
C GLY A 21 -25.01 8.60 4.00
N GLU A 22 -24.39 7.99 2.99
CA GLU A 22 -23.55 6.83 3.21
C GLU A 22 -22.65 7.15 4.39
N THR A 23 -22.68 6.31 5.43
CA THR A 23 -21.83 6.50 6.59
C THR A 23 -20.38 6.40 6.12
N GLU A 24 -19.64 7.48 6.26
CA GLU A 24 -18.30 7.67 5.70
C GLU A 24 -17.29 6.59 6.17
N PHE A 25 -17.56 5.95 7.31
CA PHE A 25 -16.78 4.87 7.94
C PHE A 25 -17.67 3.67 8.28
N LYS A 26 -18.32 3.11 7.28
CA LYS A 26 -19.25 1.98 7.47
C LYS A 26 -18.58 0.69 7.94
N HIS A 27 -17.28 0.50 7.60
CA HIS A 27 -16.51 -0.68 7.93
C HIS A 27 -15.69 -0.54 9.24
N TRP A 28 -15.83 0.57 9.95
CA TRP A 28 -15.23 0.80 11.26
C TRP A 28 -16.24 0.58 12.40
N ASN A 29 -15.74 0.08 13.52
CA ASN A 29 -16.39 0.23 14.81
C ASN A 29 -16.09 1.61 15.37
N GLU A 30 -16.92 2.09 16.32
CA GLU A 30 -16.58 3.26 17.12
C GLU A 30 -15.35 2.93 17.98
N CYS A 31 -14.27 3.69 17.83
CA CYS A 31 -13.01 3.50 18.55
C CYS A 31 -12.24 4.81 18.71
N ASP A 32 -11.27 4.81 19.61
CA ASP A 32 -10.46 6.00 19.92
C ASP A 32 -9.62 6.46 18.72
N ALA A 33 -9.06 5.51 17.97
CA ALA A 33 -8.23 5.82 16.81
C ALA A 33 -9.04 6.54 15.72
N LEU A 34 -10.25 6.05 15.40
CA LEU A 34 -11.14 6.68 14.43
C LEU A 34 -11.61 8.05 14.91
N THR A 35 -11.97 8.16 16.20
CA THR A 35 -12.38 9.43 16.82
C THR A 35 -11.27 10.46 16.76
N THR A 36 -10.04 10.06 17.08
CA THR A 36 -8.85 10.92 17.00
C THR A 36 -8.60 11.38 15.57
N LEU A 37 -8.65 10.46 14.60
CA LEU A 37 -8.47 10.80 13.18
C LEU A 37 -9.51 11.81 12.70
N LYS A 38 -10.80 11.59 13.01
CA LYS A 38 -11.89 12.51 12.64
C LYS A 38 -11.70 13.88 13.26
N ASN A 39 -11.40 13.95 14.56
CA ASN A 39 -11.18 15.21 15.27
C ASN A 39 -9.99 15.97 14.69
N PHE A 40 -8.88 15.27 14.41
CA PHE A 40 -7.70 15.88 13.78
C PHE A 40 -8.05 16.46 12.40
N VAL A 41 -8.69 15.70 11.55
CA VAL A 41 -9.02 16.13 10.19
C VAL A 41 -10.02 17.26 10.19
N GLU A 42 -11.08 17.21 11.01
CA GLU A 42 -12.08 18.30 11.09
C GLU A 42 -11.45 19.60 11.63
N ALA A 43 -10.57 19.53 12.62
CA ALA A 43 -9.83 20.70 13.11
C ALA A 43 -8.90 21.26 12.02
N SER A 44 -8.22 20.38 11.26
CA SER A 44 -7.25 20.77 10.24
C SER A 44 -7.86 21.51 9.04
N VAL A 45 -9.15 21.29 8.75
CA VAL A 45 -9.82 21.94 7.62
C VAL A 45 -10.61 23.18 8.01
N LYS A 46 -10.81 23.43 9.31
CA LYS A 46 -11.63 24.52 9.83
C LYS A 46 -10.80 25.77 10.04
N GLU A 47 -10.98 26.78 9.17
CA GLU A 47 -10.31 28.06 9.32
C GLU A 47 -10.63 28.70 10.69
N GLY A 48 -9.58 29.22 11.35
CA GLY A 48 -9.67 29.80 12.68
C GLY A 48 -9.60 28.79 13.83
N ASP A 49 -9.58 27.50 13.56
CA ASP A 49 -9.27 26.48 14.56
C ASP A 49 -7.78 26.46 14.89
N LYS A 50 -7.43 26.09 16.13
CA LYS A 50 -6.02 25.96 16.54
C LYS A 50 -5.27 24.86 15.79
N GLY A 51 -6.02 23.86 15.30
CA GLY A 51 -5.51 22.76 14.50
C GLY A 51 -5.51 23.02 13.01
N TYR A 52 -5.88 24.21 12.54
CA TYR A 52 -5.99 24.51 11.11
C TYR A 52 -4.67 24.32 10.36
N ILE A 53 -4.75 23.62 9.25
CA ILE A 53 -3.64 23.37 8.33
C ILE A 53 -4.06 23.85 6.95
N ALA A 54 -3.24 24.72 6.33
CA ALA A 54 -3.54 25.18 4.98
C ALA A 54 -3.59 24.01 4.00
N LYS A 55 -4.49 24.07 3.00
CA LYS A 55 -4.72 22.98 2.03
C LYS A 55 -3.42 22.43 1.41
N LYS A 56 -2.48 23.31 1.06
CA LYS A 56 -1.18 22.95 0.47
C LYS A 56 -0.28 22.12 1.42
N ASP A 57 -0.53 22.20 2.75
CA ASP A 57 0.26 21.57 3.79
C ASP A 57 -0.43 20.31 4.36
N ARG A 58 -1.64 19.96 3.89
CA ARG A 58 -2.36 18.75 4.29
C ARG A 58 -1.78 17.54 3.55
N LEU A 59 -0.72 16.99 4.10
CA LEU A 59 0.01 15.85 3.54
C LEU A 59 -0.15 14.62 4.43
N ALA A 60 -0.68 13.54 3.87
CA ALA A 60 -0.80 12.23 4.52
C ALA A 60 0.01 11.18 3.76
N VAL A 61 0.80 10.40 4.48
CA VAL A 61 1.62 9.31 3.93
C VAL A 61 1.18 7.96 4.50
N PHE A 62 1.13 6.95 3.64
CA PHE A 62 0.71 5.60 4.00
C PHE A 62 1.78 4.59 3.57
N ASP A 63 2.09 3.63 4.43
CA ASP A 63 2.64 2.38 3.95
C ASP A 63 1.57 1.61 3.15
N MET A 64 1.97 0.62 2.35
CA MET A 64 1.04 -0.17 1.55
C MET A 64 0.72 -1.51 2.21
N ASP A 65 1.71 -2.38 2.31
CA ASP A 65 1.53 -3.77 2.76
C ASP A 65 1.30 -3.84 4.28
N GLY A 66 0.16 -4.38 4.70
CA GLY A 66 -0.26 -4.40 6.10
C GLY A 66 -0.89 -3.10 6.59
N THR A 67 -0.99 -2.06 5.74
CA THR A 67 -1.59 -0.76 6.08
C THR A 67 -2.80 -0.44 5.20
N LEU A 68 -2.64 -0.45 3.90
CA LEU A 68 -3.73 -0.26 2.93
C LEU A 68 -4.14 -1.59 2.30
N TYR A 69 -3.17 -2.45 2.06
CA TYR A 69 -3.26 -3.73 1.37
C TYR A 69 -2.86 -4.85 2.33
N GLY A 70 -3.49 -6.02 2.23
CA GLY A 70 -3.23 -7.16 3.11
C GLY A 70 -1.81 -7.68 3.01
N GLU A 71 -1.23 -8.06 4.15
CA GLU A 71 0.06 -8.76 4.15
C GLU A 71 -0.02 -10.14 3.51
N LEU A 72 -1.24 -10.70 3.44
CA LEU A 72 -1.56 -12.00 2.86
C LEU A 72 -0.87 -13.17 3.58
N TYR A 73 -1.17 -14.36 3.13
CA TYR A 73 -0.53 -15.60 3.56
C TYR A 73 -0.15 -16.40 2.29
N PRO A 74 1.04 -16.95 2.21
CA PRO A 74 2.08 -17.05 3.27
C PRO A 74 2.91 -15.77 3.47
N THR A 75 2.85 -14.78 2.57
CA THR A 75 3.68 -13.58 2.61
C THR A 75 3.15 -12.46 1.69
N TYR A 76 3.86 -11.35 1.65
CA TYR A 76 3.58 -10.16 0.82
C TYR A 76 3.37 -10.48 -0.66
N LEU A 77 2.54 -9.67 -1.32
CA LEU A 77 2.22 -9.80 -2.74
C LEU A 77 3.47 -9.88 -3.63
N GLU A 78 4.44 -8.98 -3.45
CA GLU A 78 5.63 -8.96 -4.32
C GLU A 78 6.48 -10.23 -4.19
N TYR A 79 6.49 -10.87 -3.01
CA TYR A 79 7.16 -12.14 -2.77
C TYR A 79 6.42 -13.30 -3.45
N VAL A 80 5.10 -13.30 -3.41
CA VAL A 80 4.27 -14.32 -4.08
C VAL A 80 4.36 -14.16 -5.60
N MET A 81 4.37 -12.93 -6.11
CA MET A 81 4.59 -12.66 -7.53
C MET A 81 5.95 -13.18 -8.01
N TYR A 82 7.00 -12.93 -7.22
CA TYR A 82 8.35 -13.41 -7.48
C TYR A 82 8.41 -14.96 -7.48
N GLN A 83 7.83 -15.58 -6.45
CA GLN A 83 7.74 -17.05 -6.36
C GLN A 83 7.06 -17.63 -7.61
N TYR A 84 5.91 -17.09 -8.01
CA TYR A 84 5.20 -17.52 -9.21
C TYR A 84 6.06 -17.33 -10.47
N ARG A 85 6.71 -16.17 -10.61
CA ARG A 85 7.59 -15.85 -11.74
C ARG A 85 8.68 -16.90 -11.92
N VAL A 86 9.33 -17.27 -10.81
CA VAL A 86 10.50 -18.16 -10.81
C VAL A 86 10.12 -19.63 -10.93
N LEU A 87 9.02 -20.08 -10.29
CA LEU A 87 8.70 -21.50 -10.19
C LEU A 87 7.61 -21.96 -11.16
N GLU A 88 6.74 -21.06 -11.61
CA GLU A 88 5.50 -21.45 -12.32
C GLU A 88 5.34 -20.77 -13.69
N ASP A 89 5.80 -19.52 -13.84
CA ASP A 89 5.60 -18.75 -15.07
C ASP A 89 6.31 -19.39 -16.26
N PRO A 90 5.57 -19.90 -17.28
CA PRO A 90 6.17 -20.59 -18.42
C PRO A 90 7.09 -19.70 -19.26
N THR A 91 7.01 -18.38 -19.12
CA THR A 91 7.86 -17.43 -19.86
C THR A 91 9.23 -17.20 -19.21
N TYR A 92 9.41 -17.63 -17.94
CA TYR A 92 10.62 -17.36 -17.18
C TYR A 92 11.21 -18.55 -16.42
N LYS A 93 10.42 -19.47 -15.87
CA LYS A 93 10.87 -20.53 -14.96
C LYS A 93 12.09 -21.33 -15.45
N ASP A 94 12.19 -21.58 -16.76
CA ASP A 94 13.30 -22.32 -17.36
C ASP A 94 14.57 -21.46 -17.53
N LYS A 95 14.51 -20.16 -17.21
CA LYS A 95 15.63 -19.22 -17.21
C LYS A 95 16.07 -18.84 -15.80
N ALA A 96 15.32 -19.27 -14.78
CA ALA A 96 15.59 -18.93 -13.39
C ALA A 96 16.93 -19.51 -12.93
N THR A 97 17.73 -18.70 -12.21
CA THR A 97 18.98 -19.13 -11.62
C THR A 97 18.74 -20.00 -10.38
N GLU A 98 19.74 -20.77 -9.98
CA GLU A 98 19.68 -21.59 -8.76
C GLU A 98 19.38 -20.75 -7.52
N GLU A 99 19.97 -19.55 -7.40
CA GLU A 99 19.72 -18.63 -6.28
C GLU A 99 18.27 -18.13 -6.27
N GLN A 100 17.72 -17.83 -7.45
CA GLN A 100 16.31 -17.44 -7.58
C GLN A 100 15.38 -18.57 -7.18
N ILE A 101 15.64 -19.79 -7.65
CA ILE A 101 14.86 -20.98 -7.32
C ILE A 101 14.94 -21.27 -5.81
N LEU A 102 16.12 -21.14 -5.20
CA LEU A 102 16.31 -21.32 -3.77
C LEU A 102 15.43 -20.35 -2.97
N LEU A 103 15.53 -19.04 -3.22
CA LEU A 103 14.71 -18.06 -2.51
C LEU A 103 13.21 -18.28 -2.74
N ALA A 104 12.80 -18.60 -3.97
CA ALA A 104 11.40 -18.86 -4.28
C ALA A 104 10.85 -20.08 -3.52
N ASN A 105 11.67 -21.13 -3.32
CA ASN A 105 11.30 -22.28 -2.50
C ASN A 105 11.30 -21.93 -1.00
N GLU A 106 12.23 -21.13 -0.52
CA GLU A 106 12.24 -20.61 0.86
C GLU A 106 10.94 -19.84 1.16
N ILE A 107 10.54 -18.95 0.25
CA ILE A 107 9.27 -18.21 0.35
C ILE A 107 8.08 -19.17 0.38
N ARG A 108 8.03 -20.14 -0.54
CA ARG A 108 6.94 -21.10 -0.64
C ARG A 108 6.77 -21.98 0.60
N THR A 109 7.87 -22.41 1.19
CA THR A 109 7.86 -23.31 2.35
C THR A 109 7.77 -22.58 3.68
N GLY A 110 8.09 -21.27 3.70
CA GLY A 110 8.23 -20.50 4.92
C GLY A 110 9.42 -20.93 5.78
N ILE A 111 10.40 -21.65 5.21
CA ILE A 111 11.64 -22.07 5.88
C ILE A 111 12.81 -21.38 5.18
N MET A 112 13.48 -20.48 5.87
CA MET A 112 14.58 -19.68 5.33
C MET A 112 15.86 -19.90 6.11
N LYS A 113 17.02 -19.65 5.48
CA LYS A 113 18.31 -19.64 6.17
C LYS A 113 18.54 -18.28 6.86
N ASN A 114 18.95 -18.32 8.13
CA ASN A 114 19.46 -17.14 8.82
C ASN A 114 20.94 -16.87 8.47
N ASP A 115 21.52 -15.80 9.04
CA ASP A 115 22.92 -15.42 8.81
C ASP A 115 23.94 -16.51 9.25
N LYS A 116 23.51 -17.48 10.06
CA LYS A 116 24.33 -18.62 10.50
C LYS A 116 24.15 -19.86 9.62
N GLY A 117 23.30 -19.77 8.58
CA GLY A 117 22.95 -20.91 7.72
C GLY A 117 21.96 -21.93 8.34
N GLU A 118 21.35 -21.59 9.48
CA GLU A 118 20.35 -22.43 10.15
C GLU A 118 18.98 -22.23 9.55
N ASP A 119 18.17 -23.29 9.48
CA ASP A 119 16.78 -23.23 9.04
C ASP A 119 15.91 -22.52 10.09
N VAL A 120 15.27 -21.45 9.69
CA VAL A 120 14.33 -20.67 10.50
C VAL A 120 12.96 -20.72 9.85
N LYS A 121 11.97 -21.21 10.57
CA LYS A 121 10.58 -21.12 10.13
C LYS A 121 10.10 -19.68 10.28
N THR A 122 9.75 -19.07 9.17
CA THR A 122 9.12 -17.74 9.18
C THR A 122 7.66 -17.89 9.62
N ALA A 123 7.24 -17.08 10.56
CA ALA A 123 5.83 -17.01 10.95
C ALA A 123 5.30 -15.62 10.53
N GLY A 124 4.33 -15.59 9.64
CA GLY A 124 3.93 -14.34 8.98
C GLY A 124 5.14 -13.73 8.25
N ASN A 125 5.16 -12.43 8.08
CA ASN A 125 6.21 -11.73 7.33
C ASN A 125 7.48 -11.42 8.14
N SER A 126 7.84 -12.26 9.11
CA SER A 126 9.11 -12.13 9.84
C SER A 126 10.22 -12.88 9.14
N PHE A 127 10.92 -12.19 8.27
CA PHE A 127 12.03 -12.74 7.54
C PHE A 127 13.37 -12.57 8.29
N PRO A 128 14.36 -13.46 8.10
CA PRO A 128 15.73 -13.23 8.52
C PRO A 128 16.28 -11.90 7.97
N SER A 129 17.25 -11.33 8.71
CA SER A 129 17.94 -10.12 8.26
C SER A 129 18.52 -10.29 6.84
N GLY A 130 18.46 -9.24 6.03
CA GLY A 130 18.96 -9.27 4.67
C GLY A 130 18.02 -9.87 3.61
N THR A 131 16.95 -10.56 4.02
CA THR A 131 15.98 -11.17 3.07
C THR A 131 15.36 -10.12 2.15
N ASP A 132 15.00 -8.94 2.66
CA ASP A 132 14.40 -7.88 1.85
C ASP A 132 15.30 -7.41 0.70
N MET A 133 16.59 -7.25 0.96
CA MET A 133 17.56 -6.85 -0.07
C MET A 133 17.86 -7.99 -1.04
N ARG A 134 17.96 -9.24 -0.54
CA ARG A 134 18.12 -10.42 -1.38
C ARG A 134 16.93 -10.60 -2.32
N HIS A 135 15.73 -10.49 -1.80
CA HIS A 135 14.50 -10.52 -2.60
C HIS A 135 14.49 -9.40 -3.65
N ALA A 136 14.73 -8.15 -3.24
CA ALA A 136 14.73 -7.00 -4.14
C ALA A 136 15.68 -7.20 -5.34
N ARG A 137 16.93 -7.67 -5.10
CA ARG A 137 17.91 -7.95 -6.13
C ARG A 137 17.46 -9.07 -7.09
N LEU A 138 17.00 -10.19 -6.53
CA LEU A 138 16.58 -11.34 -7.34
C LEU A 138 15.30 -11.09 -8.11
N ALA A 139 14.37 -10.30 -7.55
CA ALA A 139 13.15 -9.88 -8.23
C ALA A 139 13.47 -8.88 -9.36
N ALA A 140 14.38 -7.91 -9.14
CA ALA A 140 14.85 -7.03 -10.20
C ALA A 140 15.40 -7.83 -11.39
N GLN A 141 16.22 -8.85 -11.14
CA GLN A 141 16.72 -9.76 -12.16
C GLN A 141 15.62 -10.56 -12.87
N ALA A 142 14.63 -11.06 -12.13
CA ALA A 142 13.55 -11.87 -12.68
C ALA A 142 12.61 -11.08 -13.62
N TYR A 143 12.54 -9.77 -13.47
CA TYR A 143 11.75 -8.86 -14.29
C TYR A 143 12.59 -7.95 -15.19
N ALA A 144 13.91 -8.13 -15.22
CA ALA A 144 14.81 -7.36 -16.08
C ALA A 144 14.48 -7.57 -17.57
N GLY A 145 14.63 -6.50 -18.36
CA GLY A 145 14.34 -6.49 -19.80
C GLY A 145 12.87 -6.26 -20.14
N MET A 146 11.94 -6.35 -19.18
CA MET A 146 10.55 -5.97 -19.42
C MET A 146 10.44 -4.45 -19.59
N THR A 147 9.77 -4.01 -20.64
CA THR A 147 9.30 -2.61 -20.73
C THR A 147 8.32 -2.31 -19.61
N LEU A 148 8.15 -1.03 -19.26
CA LEU A 148 7.17 -0.65 -18.24
C LEU A 148 5.77 -1.13 -18.57
N LYS A 149 5.39 -1.14 -19.87
CA LYS A 149 4.10 -1.68 -20.29
C LYS A 149 4.01 -3.19 -20.11
N GLU A 150 5.03 -3.95 -20.48
CA GLU A 150 5.03 -5.41 -20.30
C GLU A 150 4.97 -5.78 -18.82
N PHE A 151 5.66 -5.02 -17.95
CA PHE A 151 5.58 -5.25 -16.51
C PHE A 151 4.20 -4.89 -15.94
N ASP A 152 3.59 -3.80 -16.42
CA ASP A 152 2.21 -3.42 -16.04
C ASP A 152 1.20 -4.49 -16.47
N ASP A 153 1.29 -4.97 -17.71
CA ASP A 153 0.44 -6.06 -18.23
C ASP A 153 0.62 -7.37 -17.41
N TYR A 154 1.86 -7.64 -16.99
CA TYR A 154 2.17 -8.76 -16.09
C TYR A 154 1.50 -8.60 -14.72
N CYS A 155 1.59 -7.42 -14.12
CA CYS A 155 0.91 -7.10 -12.86
C CYS A 155 -0.60 -7.29 -12.97
N ILE A 156 -1.24 -6.74 -14.02
CA ILE A 156 -2.68 -6.89 -14.28
C ILE A 156 -3.06 -8.38 -14.32
N SER A 157 -2.31 -9.17 -15.10
CA SER A 157 -2.57 -10.61 -15.25
C SER A 157 -2.42 -11.37 -13.92
N PHE A 158 -1.45 -10.98 -13.09
CA PHE A 158 -1.25 -11.59 -11.79
C PHE A 158 -2.33 -11.18 -10.78
N PHE A 159 -2.71 -9.91 -10.76
CA PHE A 159 -3.72 -9.39 -9.83
C PHE A 159 -5.12 -9.93 -10.06
N ALA A 160 -5.40 -10.41 -11.27
CA ALA A 160 -6.64 -11.10 -11.59
C ALA A 160 -6.73 -12.53 -10.99
N LYS A 161 -5.61 -13.10 -10.52
CA LYS A 161 -5.61 -14.43 -9.89
C LYS A 161 -6.26 -14.36 -8.50
N GLU A 162 -6.94 -15.46 -8.15
CA GLU A 162 -7.49 -15.63 -6.82
C GLU A 162 -6.38 -15.81 -5.78
N VAL A 163 -6.56 -15.22 -4.59
CA VAL A 163 -5.71 -15.49 -3.44
C VAL A 163 -6.06 -16.87 -2.89
N PRO A 164 -5.14 -17.85 -2.90
CA PRO A 164 -5.47 -19.25 -2.58
C PRO A 164 -6.02 -19.44 -1.17
N THR A 165 -5.66 -18.55 -0.25
CA THR A 165 -5.99 -18.63 1.18
C THR A 165 -7.30 -17.92 1.55
N PHE A 166 -7.98 -17.32 0.59
CA PHE A 166 -9.29 -16.69 0.79
C PHE A 166 -10.29 -17.18 -0.26
N ASN A 167 -11.58 -17.11 0.07
CA ASN A 167 -12.66 -17.20 -0.90
C ASN A 167 -13.06 -15.79 -1.34
N ASN A 168 -13.44 -15.65 -2.60
CA ASN A 168 -13.96 -14.41 -3.18
C ASN A 168 -12.98 -13.21 -3.10
N MET A 169 -11.69 -13.46 -3.17
CA MET A 169 -10.67 -12.41 -3.18
C MET A 169 -9.61 -12.69 -4.23
N THR A 170 -9.38 -11.71 -5.11
CA THR A 170 -8.22 -11.70 -6.01
C THR A 170 -7.09 -10.90 -5.40
N TYR A 171 -5.86 -11.09 -5.90
CA TYR A 171 -4.71 -10.28 -5.45
C TYR A 171 -4.94 -8.79 -5.68
N GLY A 172 -5.60 -8.36 -6.77
CA GLY A 172 -5.92 -6.95 -6.99
C GLY A 172 -6.91 -6.36 -5.98
N ALA A 173 -7.77 -7.18 -5.38
CA ALA A 173 -8.83 -6.74 -4.48
C ALA A 173 -8.48 -6.80 -2.98
N ALA A 174 -7.27 -7.25 -2.60
CA ALA A 174 -6.91 -7.53 -1.22
C ALA A 174 -6.60 -6.27 -0.38
N PHE A 175 -7.39 -5.21 -0.55
CA PHE A 175 -7.30 -3.98 0.24
C PHE A 175 -8.14 -4.06 1.51
N TYR A 176 -7.64 -3.48 2.58
CA TYR A 176 -8.39 -3.28 3.82
C TYR A 176 -9.52 -2.26 3.58
N GLN A 177 -10.77 -2.72 3.63
CA GLN A 177 -11.92 -1.86 3.34
C GLN A 177 -12.01 -0.65 4.28
N PRO A 178 -11.74 -0.77 5.60
CA PRO A 178 -11.71 0.39 6.49
C PRO A 178 -10.66 1.43 6.07
N MET A 179 -9.50 1.00 5.61
CA MET A 179 -8.43 1.93 5.22
C MET A 179 -8.69 2.60 3.87
N LYS A 180 -9.43 1.96 2.97
CA LYS A 180 -9.95 2.64 1.76
C LYS A 180 -10.87 3.81 2.12
N GLU A 181 -11.67 3.65 3.18
CA GLU A 181 -12.53 4.73 3.68
C GLU A 181 -11.71 5.90 4.25
N VAL A 182 -10.60 5.61 4.96
CA VAL A 182 -9.68 6.64 5.44
C VAL A 182 -9.08 7.43 4.27
N VAL A 183 -8.56 6.74 3.24
CA VAL A 183 -8.01 7.40 2.04
C VAL A 183 -9.07 8.29 1.38
N SER A 184 -10.27 7.75 1.14
CA SER A 184 -11.38 8.49 0.53
C SER A 184 -11.79 9.72 1.36
N TYR A 185 -11.85 9.57 2.70
CA TYR A 185 -12.16 10.67 3.61
C TYR A 185 -11.12 11.78 3.53
N LEU A 186 -9.83 11.44 3.59
CA LEU A 186 -8.74 12.41 3.49
C LEU A 186 -8.76 13.14 2.14
N GLN A 187 -8.97 12.42 1.03
CA GLN A 187 -9.10 13.03 -0.30
C GLN A 187 -10.26 14.02 -0.37
N LYS A 188 -11.44 13.68 0.20
CA LYS A 188 -12.59 14.59 0.29
C LYS A 188 -12.33 15.84 1.16
N LYS A 189 -11.37 15.77 2.07
CA LYS A 189 -10.92 16.87 2.93
C LYS A 189 -9.71 17.61 2.38
N ASP A 190 -9.44 17.44 1.08
CA ASP A 190 -8.33 18.10 0.37
C ASP A 190 -6.94 17.75 0.92
N TYR A 191 -6.74 16.54 1.42
CA TYR A 191 -5.41 16.03 1.73
C TYR A 191 -4.71 15.49 0.47
N ASN A 192 -3.43 15.79 0.35
CA ASN A 192 -2.53 15.13 -0.58
C ASN A 192 -2.14 13.77 0.02
N VAL A 193 -2.67 12.69 -0.52
CA VAL A 193 -2.42 11.33 -0.04
C VAL A 193 -1.31 10.71 -0.87
N TYR A 194 -0.24 10.26 -0.19
CA TYR A 194 0.88 9.54 -0.80
C TYR A 194 1.00 8.13 -0.22
N VAL A 195 1.46 7.21 -1.05
CA VAL A 195 1.89 5.87 -0.61
C VAL A 195 3.42 5.84 -0.60
N VAL A 196 4.00 5.36 0.52
CA VAL A 196 5.44 5.27 0.74
C VAL A 196 5.77 3.84 1.15
N SER A 197 5.94 2.97 0.16
CA SER A 197 6.04 1.51 0.32
C SER A 197 7.47 0.99 0.16
N GLY A 198 7.77 -0.12 0.84
CA GLY A 198 8.97 -0.92 0.59
C GLY A 198 8.88 -1.80 -0.66
N SER A 199 7.68 -2.01 -1.20
CA SER A 199 7.43 -2.80 -2.40
C SER A 199 7.76 -2.03 -3.68
N ASP A 200 7.89 -2.75 -4.79
CA ASP A 200 8.22 -2.17 -6.11
C ASP A 200 7.23 -1.07 -6.49
N ARG A 201 7.75 0.11 -6.89
CA ARG A 201 6.96 1.29 -7.23
C ARG A 201 5.89 1.01 -8.29
N PHE A 202 6.19 0.21 -9.29
CA PHE A 202 5.26 -0.06 -10.39
C PHE A 202 4.15 -1.04 -9.97
N ILE A 203 4.44 -1.98 -9.06
CA ILE A 203 3.42 -2.81 -8.38
C ILE A 203 2.49 -1.90 -7.58
N CYS A 204 3.05 -1.03 -6.74
CA CYS A 204 2.29 -0.09 -5.90
C CYS A 204 1.44 0.85 -6.76
N ARG A 205 1.99 1.40 -7.85
CA ARG A 205 1.25 2.26 -8.79
C ARG A 205 0.06 1.55 -9.36
N ARG A 206 0.26 0.33 -9.89
CA ARG A 206 -0.84 -0.43 -10.50
C ARG A 206 -1.98 -0.68 -9.52
N LEU A 207 -1.66 -1.07 -8.29
CA LEU A 207 -2.65 -1.30 -7.24
C LEU A 207 -3.33 -0.01 -6.79
N CYS A 208 -2.55 0.96 -6.31
CA CYS A 208 -3.11 2.13 -5.61
C CYS A 208 -3.82 3.10 -6.55
N CYS A 209 -3.36 3.27 -7.81
CA CYS A 209 -4.05 4.11 -8.76
C CYS A 209 -5.42 3.55 -9.14
N GLU A 210 -5.53 2.23 -9.32
CA GLU A 210 -6.78 1.60 -9.73
C GLU A 210 -7.79 1.49 -8.58
N TYR A 211 -7.34 1.07 -7.40
CA TYR A 211 -8.25 0.72 -6.30
C TYR A 211 -8.46 1.81 -5.26
N LEU A 212 -7.58 2.82 -5.19
CA LEU A 212 -7.64 3.92 -4.22
C LEU A 212 -7.75 5.31 -4.86
N ASN A 213 -7.73 5.39 -6.20
CA ASN A 213 -7.73 6.66 -6.94
C ASN A 213 -6.63 7.63 -6.45
N ILE A 214 -5.42 7.10 -6.23
CA ILE A 214 -4.23 7.88 -5.89
C ILE A 214 -3.44 8.13 -7.19
N ALA A 215 -3.02 9.37 -7.41
CA ALA A 215 -2.28 9.74 -8.62
C ALA A 215 -0.91 9.00 -8.69
N PRO A 216 -0.43 8.61 -9.88
CA PRO A 216 0.78 7.80 -10.01
C PRO A 216 2.06 8.50 -9.53
N ASP A 217 2.10 9.81 -9.52
CA ASP A 217 3.17 10.64 -8.96
C ASP A 217 3.12 10.74 -7.42
N HIS A 218 2.03 10.30 -6.80
CA HIS A 218 1.90 10.16 -5.34
C HIS A 218 2.32 8.77 -4.83
N ILE A 219 2.96 7.95 -5.64
CA ILE A 219 3.40 6.61 -5.25
C ILE A 219 4.93 6.55 -5.21
N ILE A 220 5.46 6.37 -4.04
CA ILE A 220 6.89 6.19 -3.73
C ILE A 220 7.10 4.74 -3.32
N GLY A 221 8.03 4.06 -3.96
CA GLY A 221 8.31 2.64 -3.72
C GLY A 221 9.78 2.30 -3.83
N MET A 222 10.08 1.01 -3.82
CA MET A 222 11.38 0.50 -4.24
C MET A 222 11.61 0.83 -5.72
N ASP A 223 12.80 1.25 -6.08
CA ASP A 223 13.16 1.58 -7.45
C ASP A 223 14.24 0.66 -8.01
N VAL A 224 14.07 0.35 -9.29
CA VAL A 224 15.10 -0.25 -10.14
C VAL A 224 15.54 0.76 -11.19
N LYS A 225 16.79 0.63 -11.66
CA LYS A 225 17.31 1.44 -12.75
C LYS A 225 16.50 1.17 -14.03
N LEU A 226 16.19 2.23 -14.74
CA LEU A 226 15.50 2.19 -16.02
C LEU A 226 16.47 2.55 -17.14
N LYS A 227 16.25 1.97 -18.31
CA LYS A 227 16.99 2.30 -19.54
C LYS A 227 16.02 2.43 -20.73
N ALA A 228 16.46 3.12 -21.77
CA ALA A 228 15.77 3.13 -23.05
C ALA A 228 16.21 1.94 -23.93
N THR A 229 15.33 1.41 -24.76
CA THR A 229 15.62 0.24 -25.61
C THR A 229 16.77 0.47 -26.60
N GLY A 230 16.97 1.70 -27.06
CA GLY A 230 18.10 2.07 -27.93
C GLY A 230 19.37 2.44 -27.20
N GLN A 231 19.37 2.53 -25.87
CA GLN A 231 20.47 3.07 -25.07
C GLN A 231 21.72 2.18 -25.06
N GLY A 232 21.57 0.85 -25.15
CA GLY A 232 22.70 -0.09 -25.06
C GLY A 232 23.52 0.10 -23.79
N ASP A 233 24.87 0.20 -23.93
CA ASP A 233 25.80 0.40 -22.82
C ASP A 233 26.06 1.89 -22.50
N GLU A 234 25.45 2.81 -23.24
CA GLU A 234 25.62 4.24 -23.02
C GLU A 234 24.97 4.66 -21.68
N GLU A 235 25.60 5.61 -20.97
CA GLU A 235 25.04 6.15 -19.74
C GLU A 235 23.84 7.08 -20.02
N GLY A 236 22.83 7.07 -19.13
CA GLY A 236 21.65 7.91 -19.30
C GLY A 236 21.91 9.41 -19.38
N VAL A 237 23.04 9.88 -18.82
CA VAL A 237 23.45 11.29 -18.87
C VAL A 237 23.92 11.72 -20.28
N THR A 238 24.33 10.78 -21.13
CA THR A 238 24.78 11.03 -22.49
C THR A 238 23.79 10.59 -23.56
N TYR A 239 22.91 9.63 -23.22
CA TYR A 239 21.91 9.12 -24.15
C TYR A 239 20.71 10.05 -24.30
N THR A 240 20.34 10.34 -25.54
CA THR A 240 19.11 11.05 -25.85
C THR A 240 18.03 10.07 -26.29
N PHE A 241 16.90 10.04 -25.57
CA PHE A 241 15.74 9.20 -25.90
C PHE A 241 15.26 9.43 -27.33
N GLN A 242 15.20 8.38 -28.15
CA GLN A 242 14.89 8.47 -29.57
C GLN A 242 13.41 8.12 -29.84
N PRO A 243 12.83 8.64 -30.95
CA PRO A 243 11.54 8.18 -31.44
C PRO A 243 11.54 6.66 -31.65
N GLY A 244 10.61 5.97 -31.01
CA GLY A 244 10.52 4.50 -31.05
C GLY A 244 11.13 3.79 -29.87
N ASP A 245 11.92 4.47 -29.04
CA ASP A 245 12.38 3.90 -27.78
C ASP A 245 11.22 3.59 -26.83
N LYS A 246 11.46 2.57 -26.01
CA LYS A 246 10.62 2.25 -24.85
C LYS A 246 11.50 2.26 -23.61
N VAL A 247 10.91 2.57 -22.47
CA VAL A 247 11.59 2.44 -21.17
C VAL A 247 11.42 1.02 -20.67
N TYR A 248 12.51 0.40 -20.24
CA TYR A 248 12.52 -0.95 -19.67
C TYR A 248 13.24 -0.99 -18.33
N ARG A 249 12.96 -2.03 -17.56
CA ARG A 249 13.52 -2.31 -16.23
C ARG A 249 14.85 -3.04 -16.39
N THR A 250 15.85 -2.62 -15.62
CA THR A 250 17.12 -3.37 -15.50
C THR A 250 17.10 -4.28 -14.26
N ASP A 251 18.17 -4.99 -14.01
CA ASP A 251 18.41 -5.83 -12.83
C ASP A 251 19.03 -5.08 -11.64
N GLU A 252 19.28 -3.77 -11.79
CA GLU A 252 19.92 -2.93 -10.78
C GLU A 252 18.87 -2.29 -9.85
N VAL A 253 18.93 -2.63 -8.55
CA VAL A 253 18.13 -1.98 -7.52
C VAL A 253 18.78 -0.65 -7.15
N LEU A 254 18.04 0.46 -7.29
CA LEU A 254 18.51 1.78 -6.90
C LEU A 254 18.30 2.05 -5.41
N ILE A 255 17.11 1.68 -4.90
CA ILE A 255 16.76 1.85 -3.49
C ILE A 255 15.71 0.83 -3.07
N LYS A 256 15.90 0.18 -1.93
CA LYS A 256 14.84 -0.52 -1.18
C LYS A 256 14.28 0.46 -0.15
N ASN A 257 13.03 0.87 -0.33
CA ASN A 257 12.42 1.98 0.39
C ASN A 257 11.87 1.55 1.77
N LEU A 258 12.76 1.17 2.69
CA LEU A 258 12.44 0.73 4.04
C LEU A 258 13.08 1.64 5.10
N LYS A 259 12.47 1.75 6.26
CA LYS A 259 12.98 2.48 7.42
C LYS A 259 13.34 3.93 7.06
N PHE A 260 14.60 4.35 7.30
CA PHE A 260 15.05 5.71 7.00
C PHE A 260 14.93 6.08 5.51
N ASN A 261 15.05 5.11 4.62
CA ASN A 261 14.88 5.37 3.19
C ASN A 261 13.48 5.93 2.87
N LYS A 262 12.42 5.52 3.61
CA LYS A 262 11.09 6.14 3.49
C LYS A 262 11.16 7.65 3.78
N VAL A 263 11.85 8.07 4.83
CA VAL A 263 12.04 9.48 5.17
C VAL A 263 12.84 10.21 4.09
N ALA A 264 13.94 9.62 3.65
CA ALA A 264 14.78 10.20 2.60
C ALA A 264 13.98 10.43 1.30
N GLN A 265 13.18 9.45 0.89
CA GLN A 265 12.33 9.57 -0.30
C GLN A 265 11.21 10.61 -0.12
N ILE A 266 10.59 10.71 1.06
CA ILE A 266 9.63 11.78 1.36
C ILE A 266 10.30 13.15 1.18
N CYS A 267 11.51 13.33 1.74
CA CYS A 267 12.24 14.59 1.58
C CYS A 267 12.61 14.90 0.13
N GLN A 268 12.99 13.90 -0.66
CA GLN A 268 13.45 14.07 -2.04
C GLN A 268 12.30 14.28 -3.03
N GLU A 269 11.23 13.50 -2.90
CA GLU A 269 10.15 13.48 -3.90
C GLU A 269 8.99 14.39 -3.53
N ILE A 270 8.69 14.57 -2.23
CA ILE A 270 7.60 15.43 -1.77
C ILE A 270 8.14 16.79 -1.32
N GLY A 271 9.30 16.82 -0.64
CA GLY A 271 9.95 18.05 -0.16
C GLY A 271 9.23 18.69 1.02
N GLN A 272 8.32 17.99 1.68
CA GLN A 272 7.49 18.47 2.79
C GLN A 272 7.33 17.41 3.86
N GLN A 273 7.33 17.82 5.14
CA GLN A 273 7.07 16.94 6.27
C GLN A 273 5.55 16.62 6.34
N PRO A 274 5.17 15.32 6.41
CA PRO A 274 3.76 14.94 6.51
C PRO A 274 3.13 15.39 7.83
N VAL A 275 1.82 15.64 7.82
CA VAL A 275 1.04 15.88 9.04
C VAL A 275 0.29 14.64 9.52
N LEU A 276 0.11 13.64 8.64
CA LEU A 276 -0.45 12.33 8.99
C LEU A 276 0.42 11.22 8.42
N SER A 277 0.64 10.17 9.19
CA SER A 277 1.29 8.95 8.72
C SER A 277 0.58 7.70 9.21
N PHE A 278 0.52 6.67 8.34
CA PHE A 278 -0.11 5.38 8.61
C PHE A 278 0.85 4.26 8.24
N GLY A 279 0.98 3.26 9.11
CA GLY A 279 1.86 2.11 8.92
C GLY A 279 1.43 0.94 9.79
N ASN A 280 2.16 -0.18 9.75
CA ASN A 280 1.83 -1.38 10.52
C ASN A 280 3.04 -2.04 11.20
N SER A 281 4.24 -1.60 10.87
CA SER A 281 5.45 -2.32 11.28
C SER A 281 6.57 -1.41 11.79
N GLY A 282 7.60 -2.02 12.37
CA GLY A 282 8.83 -1.31 12.73
C GLY A 282 9.57 -0.70 11.51
N GLY A 283 9.24 -1.13 10.31
CA GLY A 283 9.73 -0.52 9.06
C GLY A 283 9.22 0.90 8.85
N ASP A 284 8.05 1.25 9.43
CA ASP A 284 7.37 2.53 9.28
C ASP A 284 7.68 3.51 10.41
N ALA A 285 8.26 3.01 11.51
CA ALA A 285 8.56 3.86 12.68
C ALA A 285 9.40 5.09 12.34
N ALA A 286 10.33 4.99 11.38
CA ALA A 286 11.10 6.14 10.92
C ALA A 286 10.20 7.22 10.26
N MET A 287 9.26 6.79 9.43
CA MET A 287 8.28 7.67 8.78
C MET A 287 7.34 8.31 9.81
N HIS A 288 6.87 7.55 10.80
CA HIS A 288 6.04 8.05 11.88
C HIS A 288 6.78 9.08 12.75
N ASN A 289 8.01 8.73 13.18
CA ASN A 289 8.85 9.67 13.96
C ASN A 289 9.10 10.95 13.17
N TYR A 290 9.43 10.85 11.89
CA TYR A 290 9.60 12.03 11.04
C TYR A 290 8.33 12.89 10.99
N THR A 291 7.16 12.27 10.92
CA THR A 291 5.88 12.97 10.89
C THR A 291 5.61 13.76 12.18
N ILE A 292 5.88 13.16 13.34
CA ILE A 292 5.46 13.75 14.63
C ILE A 292 6.57 14.51 15.37
N THR A 293 7.85 14.36 15.00
CA THR A 293 8.96 15.01 15.70
C THR A 293 9.23 16.38 15.10
N ASP A 294 9.25 17.41 15.96
CA ASP A 294 9.57 18.80 15.58
C ASP A 294 8.77 19.31 14.37
N ASN A 295 7.56 18.80 14.17
CA ASN A 295 6.69 19.26 13.10
C ASN A 295 6.10 20.63 13.48
N PRO A 296 6.28 21.68 12.66
CA PRO A 296 5.72 22.99 12.96
C PRO A 296 4.19 23.05 12.87
N LEU A 297 3.57 22.01 12.29
CA LEU A 297 2.12 21.86 12.16
C LEU A 297 1.62 20.74 13.10
N PRO A 298 0.33 20.78 13.50
CA PRO A 298 -0.29 19.65 14.14
C PRO A 298 -0.05 18.38 13.33
N SER A 299 0.33 17.28 14.00
CA SER A 299 0.63 16.02 13.31
C SER A 299 0.24 14.81 14.14
N ALA A 300 -0.03 13.69 13.50
CA ALA A 300 -0.35 12.42 14.14
C ALA A 300 0.12 11.23 13.32
N ALA A 301 0.46 10.14 14.02
CA ALA A 301 0.86 8.87 13.44
C ALA A 301 -0.07 7.75 13.91
N PHE A 302 -0.47 6.87 12.97
CA PHE A 302 -1.37 5.76 13.23
C PHE A 302 -0.69 4.45 12.87
N MET A 303 -0.70 3.49 13.80
CA MET A 303 -0.07 2.19 13.63
C MET A 303 -1.11 1.08 13.70
N LEU A 304 -1.29 0.38 12.60
CA LEU A 304 -2.18 -0.79 12.52
C LEU A 304 -1.51 -1.99 13.19
N VAL A 305 -2.31 -2.77 13.89
CA VAL A 305 -1.90 -4.04 14.49
C VAL A 305 -2.74 -5.15 13.87
N ALA A 306 -2.08 -6.09 13.19
CA ALA A 306 -2.71 -7.25 12.59
C ALA A 306 -2.96 -8.31 13.68
N ASP A 307 -3.97 -8.08 14.51
CA ASP A 307 -4.32 -8.89 15.70
C ASP A 307 -5.58 -9.77 15.51
N ASP A 308 -6.05 -9.92 14.28
CA ASP A 308 -7.22 -10.72 13.96
C ASP A 308 -6.86 -12.08 13.35
N ALA A 309 -6.80 -13.11 14.17
CA ALA A 309 -6.55 -14.46 13.72
C ALA A 309 -7.81 -15.20 13.22
N GLU A 310 -8.99 -14.60 13.34
CA GLU A 310 -10.24 -15.19 12.87
C GLU A 310 -10.50 -14.82 11.40
N ARG A 311 -10.39 -13.54 11.07
CA ARG A 311 -10.70 -13.01 9.75
C ARG A 311 -9.46 -12.85 8.84
N ASP A 312 -8.24 -12.87 9.43
CA ASP A 312 -6.96 -12.80 8.73
C ASP A 312 -5.93 -13.77 9.36
N TYR A 313 -4.71 -13.80 8.84
CA TYR A 313 -3.64 -14.72 9.25
C TYR A 313 -2.70 -14.09 10.30
N ALA A 314 -3.26 -13.40 11.29
CA ALA A 314 -2.50 -12.81 12.38
C ALA A 314 -1.70 -13.84 13.18
N VAL A 315 -0.47 -13.49 13.54
CA VAL A 315 0.39 -14.26 14.45
C VAL A 315 0.34 -13.59 15.82
N LEU A 316 -0.64 -13.98 16.66
CA LEU A 316 -0.97 -13.32 17.92
C LEU A 316 0.21 -13.18 18.89
N GLU A 317 1.11 -14.15 18.94
CA GLU A 317 2.32 -14.08 19.79
C GLU A 317 3.25 -12.91 19.40
N LYS A 318 3.21 -12.47 18.16
CA LYS A 318 4.00 -11.32 17.67
C LYS A 318 3.31 -9.98 17.90
N THR A 319 1.97 -9.99 17.95
CA THR A 319 1.19 -8.77 18.02
C THR A 319 0.77 -8.37 19.42
N LYS A 320 0.86 -9.26 20.41
CA LYS A 320 0.36 -9.06 21.78
C LYS A 320 0.92 -7.82 22.48
N ASP A 321 2.19 -7.52 22.29
CA ASP A 321 2.87 -6.41 22.95
C ASP A 321 2.94 -5.13 22.07
N LEU A 322 2.51 -5.23 20.80
CA LEU A 322 2.59 -4.11 19.85
C LEU A 322 1.70 -2.92 20.23
N PRO A 323 0.48 -3.10 20.74
CA PRO A 323 -0.34 -1.95 21.14
C PRO A 323 0.35 -1.07 22.18
N THR A 324 0.91 -1.66 23.24
CA THR A 324 1.66 -0.92 24.26
C THR A 324 2.90 -0.28 23.67
N LYS A 325 3.70 -1.03 22.93
CA LYS A 325 4.92 -0.54 22.28
C LYS A 325 4.67 0.68 21.39
N TRP A 326 3.62 0.65 20.58
CA TRP A 326 3.34 1.74 19.67
C TRP A 326 2.70 2.95 20.36
N SER A 327 1.85 2.69 21.35
CA SER A 327 1.31 3.76 22.20
C SER A 327 2.42 4.48 22.99
N ASP A 328 3.38 3.74 23.54
CA ASP A 328 4.55 4.32 24.23
C ASP A 328 5.44 5.14 23.28
N ALA A 329 5.46 4.78 21.99
CA ALA A 329 6.14 5.56 20.95
C ALA A 329 5.38 6.83 20.51
N GLY A 330 4.16 7.07 21.06
CA GLY A 330 3.33 8.22 20.75
C GLY A 330 2.44 8.05 19.51
N TYR A 331 2.24 6.80 19.03
CA TYR A 331 1.37 6.53 17.89
C TYR A 331 -0.03 6.12 18.34
N HIS A 332 -1.05 6.49 17.57
CA HIS A 332 -2.41 5.99 17.74
C HIS A 332 -2.52 4.58 17.18
N VAL A 333 -2.90 3.64 18.03
CA VAL A 333 -2.99 2.23 17.66
C VAL A 333 -4.35 1.92 17.06
N VAL A 334 -4.36 1.19 15.94
CA VAL A 334 -5.56 0.65 15.29
C VAL A 334 -5.52 -0.87 15.38
N SER A 335 -6.46 -1.47 16.10
CA SER A 335 -6.62 -2.92 16.21
C SER A 335 -7.52 -3.43 15.08
N MET A 336 -6.99 -4.23 14.17
CA MET A 336 -7.81 -4.78 13.09
C MET A 336 -8.96 -5.64 13.62
N LYS A 337 -8.73 -6.34 14.76
CA LYS A 337 -9.74 -7.18 15.40
C LYS A 337 -10.89 -6.37 16.00
N ASN A 338 -10.58 -5.29 16.69
CA ASN A 338 -11.55 -4.56 17.50
C ASN A 338 -12.14 -3.37 16.75
N ASP A 339 -11.34 -2.69 15.92
CA ASP A 339 -11.71 -1.42 15.30
C ASP A 339 -12.34 -1.63 13.91
N PHE A 340 -12.10 -2.77 13.26
CA PHE A 340 -12.66 -3.08 11.95
C PHE A 340 -13.89 -3.99 12.05
N LYS A 341 -14.99 -3.63 11.38
CA LYS A 341 -16.16 -4.51 11.21
C LYS A 341 -15.88 -5.63 10.23
N THR A 342 -15.14 -5.33 9.18
CA THR A 342 -14.63 -6.28 8.20
C THR A 342 -13.23 -5.88 7.77
N ILE A 343 -12.40 -6.82 7.33
CA ILE A 343 -11.05 -6.52 6.82
C ILE A 343 -11.10 -6.30 5.31
N TYR A 344 -11.52 -7.32 4.55
CA TYR A 344 -11.52 -7.32 3.08
C TYR A 344 -12.91 -7.16 2.45
N GLY A 345 -13.97 -7.07 3.25
CA GLY A 345 -15.36 -7.01 2.83
C GLY A 345 -16.15 -8.23 3.31
N GLU A 346 -17.49 -8.09 3.37
CA GLU A 346 -18.38 -9.08 3.98
C GLU A 346 -18.37 -10.46 3.29
N ASN A 347 -18.06 -10.50 1.99
CA ASN A 347 -18.08 -11.74 1.19
C ASN A 347 -16.73 -12.45 1.13
N VAL A 348 -15.67 -11.85 1.68
CA VAL A 348 -14.33 -12.46 1.69
C VAL A 348 -14.19 -13.33 2.93
N VAL A 349 -13.87 -14.59 2.72
CA VAL A 349 -13.77 -15.57 3.80
C VAL A 349 -12.41 -16.23 3.78
N LYS A 350 -11.71 -16.15 4.92
CA LYS A 350 -10.45 -16.83 5.17
C LYS A 350 -10.66 -18.35 5.11
N LYS A 351 -9.73 -19.05 4.43
CA LYS A 351 -9.70 -20.52 4.37
C LYS A 351 -8.82 -21.07 5.50
N PRO A 352 -9.09 -22.28 6.02
CA PRO A 352 -8.15 -22.97 6.87
C PRO A 352 -6.82 -23.20 6.14
N ILE A 353 -5.70 -23.09 6.85
CA ILE A 353 -4.40 -23.55 6.34
C ILE A 353 -4.39 -25.08 6.47
N VAL A 354 -4.27 -25.77 5.35
CA VAL A 354 -4.19 -27.24 5.29
C VAL A 354 -2.74 -27.67 5.34
#